data_55fe56cdeaec7fbba3d19c533b35d9bd
#
_entry.id   55fe56cdeaec7fbba3d19c533b35d9bd
#
_cell.length_a   1.000
_cell.length_b   1.000
_cell.length_c   1.000
_cell.angle_alpha   90.00
_cell.angle_beta   90.00
_cell.angle_gamma   90.00
#
_symmetry.space_group_name_H-M   'P 1'
#
loop_
_entity.id
_entity.type
_entity.pdbx_description
1 polymer ?
#
loop_
_entity_poly.entity_id
_entity_poly.type
_entity_poly.pdbx_seq_one_letter_code
_entity_poly.pdbx_strand_id
1 'polypeptide(L)'
;MENDPRFADFVILQAQNAGMFLGQVPNPTSGKLEVNIKAARSVLDSLEMLENKTMGNRTPEEDKLLQTALLNLRSLHAEVEARGEAAGA
;
A
#
# COMPACT_ATOMS: atom_id res chain seq x y z
N MET A 1 -2.69 -11.96 -23.12
CA MET A 1 -2.28 -12.14 -21.70
C MET A 1 -3.52 -12.08 -20.82
N GLU A 2 -3.69 -13.05 -19.96
CA GLU A 2 -4.84 -13.13 -19.08
C GLU A 2 -4.50 -12.54 -17.70
N ASN A 3 -5.51 -12.00 -17.01
CA ASN A 3 -5.35 -11.57 -15.62
C ASN A 3 -5.04 -12.79 -14.74
N ASP A 4 -4.14 -12.57 -13.79
CA ASP A 4 -3.82 -13.58 -12.78
C ASP A 4 -4.49 -13.13 -11.47
N PRO A 5 -5.50 -13.86 -10.97
CA PRO A 5 -6.18 -13.48 -9.73
C PRO A 5 -5.23 -13.33 -8.53
N ARG A 6 -4.14 -14.09 -8.53
CA ARG A 6 -3.14 -14.03 -7.44
C ARG A 6 -2.45 -12.66 -7.42
N PHE A 7 -2.27 -12.04 -8.58
CA PHE A 7 -1.68 -10.71 -8.67
C PHE A 7 -2.60 -9.68 -8.00
N ALA A 8 -3.87 -9.66 -8.39
CA ALA A 8 -4.85 -8.75 -7.82
C ALA A 8 -5.00 -8.97 -6.30
N ASP A 9 -5.11 -10.22 -5.88
CA ASP A 9 -5.26 -10.56 -4.46
C ASP A 9 -4.07 -10.08 -3.65
N PHE A 10 -2.86 -10.26 -4.17
CA PHE A 10 -1.64 -9.80 -3.50
C PHE A 10 -1.61 -8.27 -3.36
N VAL A 11 -1.89 -7.56 -4.45
CA VAL A 11 -1.88 -6.08 -4.43
C VAL A 11 -2.93 -5.55 -3.45
N ILE A 12 -4.13 -6.12 -3.49
CA ILE A 12 -5.22 -5.70 -2.58
C ILE A 12 -4.85 -5.95 -1.13
N LEU A 13 -4.29 -7.13 -0.83
CA LEU A 13 -3.88 -7.47 0.53
C LEU A 13 -2.80 -6.50 1.03
N GLN A 14 -1.81 -6.20 0.20
CA GLN A 14 -0.76 -5.26 0.59
C GLN A 14 -1.31 -3.85 0.80
N ALA A 15 -2.24 -3.43 -0.05
CA ALA A 15 -2.88 -2.13 0.10
C ALA A 15 -3.68 -2.03 1.41
N GLN A 16 -4.38 -3.10 1.78
CA GLN A 16 -5.12 -3.17 3.04
C GLN A 16 -4.17 -3.10 4.23
N ASN A 17 -3.06 -3.84 4.17
CA ASN A 17 -2.04 -3.81 5.22
C ASN A 17 -1.44 -2.40 5.38
N ALA A 18 -1.11 -1.76 4.28
CA ALA A 18 -0.59 -0.40 4.32
C ALA A 18 -1.62 0.58 4.90
N GLY A 19 -2.89 0.43 4.53
CA GLY A 19 -3.97 1.24 5.10
C GLY A 19 -4.07 1.10 6.61
N MET A 20 -3.95 -0.12 7.10
CA MET A 20 -3.95 -0.39 8.54
C MET A 20 -2.74 0.28 9.21
N PHE A 21 -1.53 0.12 8.64
CA PHE A 21 -0.32 0.73 9.19
C PHE A 21 -0.35 2.25 9.14
N LEU A 22 -1.16 2.82 8.24
CA LEU A 22 -1.34 4.26 8.14
C LEU A 22 -2.53 4.78 8.95
N GLY A 23 -3.13 3.92 9.77
CA GLY A 23 -4.18 4.31 10.70
C GLY A 23 -5.56 4.53 10.07
N GLN A 24 -5.79 3.98 8.87
CA GLN A 24 -7.06 4.18 8.16
C GLN A 24 -8.13 3.18 8.57
N VAL A 25 -7.73 2.01 9.04
CA VAL A 25 -8.64 0.98 9.55
C VAL A 25 -8.05 0.44 10.85
N PRO A 26 -8.92 -0.06 11.77
CA PRO A 26 -8.43 -0.60 13.03
C PRO A 26 -7.53 -1.82 12.83
N ASN A 27 -6.51 -1.93 13.68
CA ASN A 27 -5.71 -3.13 13.77
C ASN A 27 -6.60 -4.25 14.30
N PRO A 28 -6.75 -5.38 13.58
CA PRO A 28 -7.64 -6.45 14.02
C PRO A 28 -7.22 -7.09 15.35
N THR A 29 -5.95 -6.99 15.72
CA THR A 29 -5.46 -7.53 16.98
C THR A 29 -5.82 -6.65 18.17
N SER A 30 -5.65 -5.33 18.03
CA SER A 30 -5.90 -4.37 19.13
C SER A 30 -7.27 -3.71 19.07
N GLY A 31 -7.91 -3.71 17.91
CA GLY A 31 -9.18 -3.01 17.68
C GLY A 31 -9.03 -1.50 17.59
N LYS A 32 -7.82 -0.99 17.55
CA LYS A 32 -7.54 0.44 17.57
C LYS A 32 -6.91 0.90 16.27
N LEU A 33 -7.09 2.19 15.96
CA LEU A 33 -6.36 2.85 14.88
C LEU A 33 -4.94 3.11 15.37
N GLU A 34 -3.97 2.53 14.67
CA GLU A 34 -2.55 2.66 15.03
C GLU A 34 -1.76 3.04 13.79
N VAL A 35 -0.73 3.86 13.97
CA VAL A 35 0.17 4.24 12.90
C VAL A 35 1.52 3.56 13.12
N ASN A 36 1.99 2.86 12.10
CA ASN A 36 3.34 2.30 12.04
C ASN A 36 3.94 2.70 10.70
N ILE A 37 4.55 3.86 10.66
CA ILE A 37 5.02 4.45 9.41
C ILE A 37 6.12 3.61 8.75
N LYS A 38 6.96 2.96 9.54
CA LYS A 38 8.02 2.09 9.00
C LYS A 38 7.44 0.87 8.31
N ALA A 39 6.43 0.24 8.92
CA ALA A 39 5.75 -0.91 8.32
C ALA A 39 5.03 -0.49 7.05
N ALA A 40 4.37 0.67 7.06
CA ALA A 40 3.71 1.20 5.88
C ALA A 40 4.70 1.45 4.75
N ARG A 41 5.86 2.03 5.07
CA ARG A 41 6.92 2.27 4.08
C ARG A 41 7.42 0.96 3.48
N SER A 42 7.58 -0.07 4.31
CA SER A 42 8.01 -1.39 3.87
C SER A 42 7.03 -2.00 2.86
N VAL A 43 5.72 -1.87 3.12
CA VAL A 43 4.70 -2.35 2.19
C VAL A 43 4.75 -1.57 0.89
N LEU A 44 4.89 -0.25 0.96
CA LEU A 44 4.99 0.59 -0.23
C LEU A 44 6.20 0.21 -1.08
N ASP A 45 7.35 0.00 -0.43
CA ASP A 45 8.57 -0.45 -1.12
C ASP A 45 8.36 -1.80 -1.81
N SER A 46 7.62 -2.71 -1.18
CA SER A 46 7.29 -4.02 -1.77
C SER A 46 6.46 -3.86 -3.04
N LEU A 47 5.49 -2.94 -3.03
CA LEU A 47 4.66 -2.69 -4.21
C LEU A 47 5.47 -2.00 -5.31
N GLU A 48 6.39 -1.12 -4.98
CA GLU A 48 7.29 -0.51 -5.96
C GLU A 48 8.23 -1.55 -6.57
N MET A 49 8.72 -2.47 -5.77
CA MET A 49 9.51 -3.60 -6.27
C MET A 49 8.68 -4.45 -7.22
N LEU A 50 7.43 -4.75 -6.84
CA LEU A 50 6.53 -5.52 -7.70
C LEU A 50 6.31 -4.81 -9.04
N GLU A 51 6.11 -3.50 -9.02
CA GLU A 51 5.96 -2.69 -10.23
C GLU A 51 7.13 -2.91 -11.18
N ASN A 52 8.35 -2.83 -10.66
CA ASN A 52 9.56 -2.99 -11.45
C ASN A 52 9.70 -4.41 -11.99
N LYS A 53 9.46 -5.40 -11.14
CA LYS A 53 9.67 -6.81 -11.50
C LYS A 53 8.61 -7.36 -12.46
N THR A 54 7.44 -6.74 -12.52
CA THR A 54 6.37 -7.19 -13.40
C THR A 54 6.21 -6.31 -14.65
N MET A 55 7.12 -5.37 -14.86
CA MET A 55 7.06 -4.48 -16.02
C MET A 55 7.04 -5.30 -17.32
N GLY A 56 6.06 -5.00 -18.18
CA GLY A 56 5.87 -5.74 -19.43
C GLY A 56 5.09 -7.04 -19.28
N ASN A 57 4.76 -7.45 -18.06
CA ASN A 57 4.04 -8.69 -17.78
C ASN A 57 2.70 -8.48 -17.07
N ARG A 58 2.18 -7.26 -17.08
CA ARG A 58 0.88 -6.94 -16.49
C ARG A 58 -0.15 -6.74 -17.59
N THR A 59 -1.39 -7.22 -17.35
CA THR A 59 -2.50 -6.85 -18.20
C THR A 59 -2.87 -5.39 -17.93
N PRO A 60 -3.67 -4.74 -18.82
CA PRO A 60 -4.12 -3.38 -18.54
C PRO A 60 -4.87 -3.25 -17.20
N GLU A 61 -5.69 -4.23 -16.85
CA GLU A 61 -6.41 -4.22 -15.57
C GLU A 61 -5.48 -4.37 -14.39
N GLU A 62 -4.49 -5.25 -14.49
CA GLU A 62 -3.48 -5.45 -13.44
C GLU A 62 -2.64 -4.20 -13.26
N ASP A 63 -2.25 -3.57 -14.36
CA ASP A 63 -1.50 -2.32 -14.30
C ASP A 63 -2.30 -1.21 -13.65
N LYS A 64 -3.56 -1.07 -14.02
CA LYS A 64 -4.44 -0.05 -13.44
C LYS A 64 -4.60 -0.24 -11.93
N LEU A 65 -4.80 -1.48 -11.49
CA LEU A 65 -4.93 -1.80 -10.07
C LEU A 65 -3.66 -1.41 -9.31
N LEU A 66 -2.51 -1.83 -9.82
CA LEU A 66 -1.22 -1.55 -9.17
C LEU A 66 -0.93 -0.04 -9.13
N GLN A 67 -1.13 0.67 -10.24
CA GLN A 67 -0.86 2.10 -10.30
C GLN A 67 -1.80 2.88 -9.38
N THR A 68 -3.07 2.49 -9.30
CA THR A 68 -4.03 3.13 -8.40
C THR A 68 -3.63 2.92 -6.95
N ALA A 69 -3.24 1.71 -6.59
CA ALA A 69 -2.79 1.41 -5.22
C ALA A 69 -1.54 2.23 -4.87
N LEU A 70 -0.56 2.27 -5.76
CA LEU A 70 0.68 3.03 -5.54
C LEU A 70 0.40 4.52 -5.37
N LEU A 71 -0.42 5.09 -6.25
CA LEU A 71 -0.76 6.51 -6.18
C LEU A 71 -1.43 6.86 -4.85
N ASN A 72 -2.43 6.09 -4.47
CA ASN A 72 -3.17 6.34 -3.23
C ASN A 72 -2.31 6.15 -1.99
N LEU A 73 -1.49 5.10 -1.96
CA LEU A 73 -0.64 4.81 -0.81
C LEU A 73 0.51 5.81 -0.66
N ARG A 74 1.10 6.25 -1.77
CA ARG A 74 2.15 7.28 -1.73
C ARG A 74 1.60 8.58 -1.16
N SER A 75 0.42 8.98 -1.61
CA SER A 75 -0.25 10.18 -1.17
C SER A 75 -0.59 10.12 0.32
N LEU A 76 -1.18 9.01 0.75
CA LEU A 76 -1.57 8.79 2.14
C LEU A 76 -0.35 8.70 3.06
N HIS A 77 0.68 7.98 2.61
CA HIS A 77 1.93 7.86 3.38
C HIS A 77 2.55 9.24 3.63
N ALA A 78 2.64 10.07 2.60
CA ALA A 78 3.20 11.42 2.72
C ALA A 78 2.38 12.27 3.67
N GLU A 79 1.06 12.18 3.60
CA GLU A 79 0.15 12.93 4.47
C GLU A 79 0.31 12.51 5.94
N VAL A 80 0.33 11.20 6.20
CA VAL A 80 0.47 10.67 7.57
C VAL A 80 1.85 11.00 8.13
N GLU A 81 2.90 10.88 7.32
CA GLU A 81 4.26 11.21 7.72
C GLU A 81 4.37 12.69 8.11
N ALA A 82 3.78 13.57 7.31
CA ALA A 82 3.79 15.01 7.59
C ALA A 82 3.07 15.33 8.90
N ARG A 83 1.92 14.70 9.15
CA ARG A 83 1.17 14.87 10.39
C ARG A 83 1.93 14.32 11.61
N GLY A 84 2.59 13.18 11.40
CA GLY A 84 3.40 12.56 12.45
C GLY A 84 4.58 13.43 12.85
N GLU A 85 5.26 14.01 11.88
CA GLU A 85 6.36 14.96 12.13
C GLU A 85 5.85 16.19 12.87
N ALA A 86 4.73 16.75 12.43
CA ALA A 86 4.14 17.93 13.08
C ALA A 86 3.70 17.63 14.50
N ALA A 87 3.13 16.45 14.75
CA ALA A 87 2.68 16.04 16.08
C ALA A 87 3.84 15.58 16.96
N GLY A 88 4.86 14.99 16.36
CA GLY A 88 6.00 14.42 17.09
C GLY A 88 7.12 15.42 17.36
N ALA A 89 7.06 16.55 16.72
CA ALA A 89 8.05 17.59 16.91
C ALA A 89 7.81 18.35 18.22
#